data_95e4466d4250542133c57c5a5465b5e9
#
_entry.id   95e4466d4250542133c57c5a5465b5e9
#
_cell.length_a   1.000
_cell.length_b   1.000
_cell.length_c   1.000
_cell.angle_alpha   90.00
_cell.angle_beta   90.00
_cell.angle_gamma   90.00
#
_symmetry.space_group_name_H-M   'P 1'
#
loop_
_entity.id
_entity.type
_entity.pdbx_description
1 polymer ?
#
loop_
_entity_poly.entity_id
_entity_poly.type
_entity_poly.pdbx_seq_one_letter_code
_entity_poly.pdbx_strand_id
1 'polypeptide(L)'
;MDSINYLDQEYMEKLLTNFSKATGLFIEAVDVYGKTFFTPKDIEMCEFCSYIRSNEEAIKKCEQSYRKACQEAFRWKTTYFFRCHAGLVMWSVPIIADNQNIGCIICGQVLLWKADEFFLDELKESTQDMFDFEIISEKVKKLEIISAEKCQSAAEMLLLVVNYLMRTNNNIFLEQRNRQYWRNQIVKEIEERKKGNKDKTFDYDTYFKRERKLLQYIRVGNKDKIIDFLPIIFTDI
;
A
#
# COMPACT_ATOMS: atom_id res chain seq x y z
N MET A 1 1.70 -9.40 -12.59
CA MET A 1 0.37 -9.30 -11.94
C MET A 1 0.38 -9.68 -10.46
N ASP A 2 1.53 -10.06 -9.90
CA ASP A 2 1.62 -10.66 -8.54
C ASP A 2 2.07 -9.71 -7.42
N SER A 3 2.32 -8.44 -7.74
CA SER A 3 2.85 -7.47 -6.77
C SER A 3 1.79 -6.91 -5.78
N ILE A 4 0.51 -7.09 -6.10
CA ILE A 4 -0.63 -6.55 -5.30
C ILE A 4 -0.91 -7.40 -4.05
N ASN A 5 -0.43 -8.64 -4.00
CA ASN A 5 -0.58 -9.54 -2.84
C ASN A 5 0.19 -9.09 -1.58
N TYR A 6 1.06 -8.08 -1.69
CA TYR A 6 1.80 -7.50 -0.56
C TYR A 6 1.00 -6.48 0.25
N LEU A 7 -0.14 -6.02 -0.25
CA LEU A 7 -0.97 -5.01 0.40
C LEU A 7 -2.29 -5.63 0.84
N ASP A 8 -2.54 -5.59 2.12
CA ASP A 8 -3.86 -5.89 2.66
C ASP A 8 -4.84 -4.82 2.17
N GLN A 9 -5.78 -5.22 1.29
CA GLN A 9 -6.74 -4.31 0.67
C GLN A 9 -7.62 -3.60 1.71
N GLU A 10 -8.00 -4.28 2.77
CA GLU A 10 -8.82 -3.70 3.84
C GLU A 10 -8.06 -2.60 4.59
N TYR A 11 -6.77 -2.82 4.87
CA TYR A 11 -5.92 -1.81 5.50
C TYR A 11 -5.67 -0.60 4.59
N MET A 12 -5.45 -0.83 3.30
CA MET A 12 -5.29 0.25 2.32
C MET A 12 -6.56 1.08 2.20
N GLU A 13 -7.72 0.44 2.09
CA GLU A 13 -9.04 1.12 2.07
C GLU A 13 -9.17 2.02 3.30
N LYS A 14 -8.97 1.46 4.48
CA LYS A 14 -9.10 2.18 5.74
C LYS A 14 -8.12 3.34 5.86
N LEU A 15 -6.86 3.12 5.48
CA LEU A 15 -5.83 4.16 5.51
C LEU A 15 -6.19 5.31 4.59
N LEU A 16 -6.39 5.03 3.30
CA LEU A 16 -6.58 6.07 2.29
C LEU A 16 -7.89 6.83 2.55
N THR A 17 -8.96 6.13 2.95
CA THR A 17 -10.23 6.76 3.32
C THR A 17 -10.07 7.69 4.53
N ASN A 18 -9.44 7.22 5.61
CA ASN A 18 -9.27 8.04 6.80
C ASN A 18 -8.33 9.23 6.56
N PHE A 19 -7.26 9.03 5.81
CA PHE A 19 -6.36 10.11 5.42
C PHE A 19 -7.09 11.20 4.65
N SER A 20 -7.84 10.83 3.62
CA SER A 20 -8.60 11.79 2.82
C SER A 20 -9.66 12.50 3.64
N LYS A 21 -10.44 11.79 4.47
CA LYS A 21 -11.44 12.41 5.36
C LYS A 21 -10.82 13.38 6.37
N ALA A 22 -9.62 13.08 6.88
CA ALA A 22 -8.93 13.94 7.84
C ALA A 22 -8.29 15.18 7.20
N THR A 23 -7.81 15.07 5.97
CA THR A 23 -7.06 16.15 5.29
C THR A 23 -7.90 16.93 4.28
N GLY A 24 -9.00 16.36 3.79
CA GLY A 24 -9.79 16.86 2.66
C GLY A 24 -9.12 16.62 1.30
N LEU A 25 -8.02 15.87 1.23
CA LEU A 25 -7.22 15.70 0.02
C LEU A 25 -7.63 14.44 -0.74
N PHE A 26 -7.66 14.53 -2.06
CA PHE A 26 -7.83 13.35 -2.92
C PHE A 26 -6.60 12.45 -2.85
N ILE A 27 -6.83 11.14 -2.87
CA ILE A 27 -5.79 10.13 -2.75
C ILE A 27 -6.14 8.88 -3.57
N GLU A 28 -5.14 8.31 -4.23
CA GLU A 28 -5.27 7.06 -4.98
C GLU A 28 -3.95 6.28 -4.96
N ALA A 29 -4.01 4.96 -5.14
CA ALA A 29 -2.82 4.13 -5.28
C ALA A 29 -2.62 3.73 -6.75
N VAL A 30 -1.39 3.86 -7.22
CA VAL A 30 -0.99 3.57 -8.59
C VAL A 30 0.14 2.54 -8.64
N ASP A 31 0.18 1.76 -9.70
CA ASP A 31 1.26 0.83 -9.98
C ASP A 31 2.53 1.55 -10.48
N VAL A 32 3.59 0.79 -10.73
CA VAL A 32 4.87 1.32 -11.24
C VAL A 32 4.78 1.96 -12.62
N TYR A 33 3.68 1.74 -13.33
CA TYR A 33 3.40 2.35 -14.64
C TYR A 33 2.56 3.63 -14.51
N GLY A 34 2.12 3.97 -13.30
CA GLY A 34 1.27 5.14 -13.02
C GLY A 34 -0.22 4.87 -13.20
N LYS A 35 -0.61 3.62 -13.42
CA LYS A 35 -2.00 3.23 -13.58
C LYS A 35 -2.66 3.02 -12.22
N THR A 36 -3.80 3.67 -11.98
CA THR A 36 -4.56 3.53 -10.75
C THR A 36 -5.07 2.10 -10.59
N PHE A 37 -4.75 1.46 -9.48
CA PHE A 37 -5.27 0.13 -9.11
C PHE A 37 -6.20 0.18 -7.89
N PHE A 38 -6.16 1.29 -7.14
CA PHE A 38 -7.00 1.45 -5.97
C PHE A 38 -7.37 2.91 -5.73
N THR A 39 -8.65 3.19 -5.51
CA THR A 39 -9.19 4.48 -5.06
C THR A 39 -10.23 4.19 -3.98
N PRO A 40 -10.22 4.91 -2.84
CA PRO A 40 -11.23 4.73 -1.80
C PRO A 40 -12.63 5.02 -2.34
N LYS A 41 -13.62 4.22 -1.93
CA LYS A 41 -14.98 4.28 -2.49
C LYS A 41 -15.73 5.57 -2.20
N ASP A 42 -15.48 6.17 -1.03
CA ASP A 42 -16.21 7.35 -0.55
C ASP A 42 -15.48 8.67 -0.85
N ILE A 43 -14.50 8.63 -1.75
CA ILE A 43 -13.66 9.80 -2.07
C ILE A 43 -13.84 10.15 -3.53
N GLU A 44 -14.39 11.32 -3.76
CA GLU A 44 -14.59 11.84 -5.10
C GLU A 44 -13.39 12.67 -5.54
N MET A 45 -13.03 12.50 -6.79
CA MET A 45 -12.07 13.34 -7.48
C MET A 45 -12.67 14.75 -7.67
N CYS A 46 -11.84 15.79 -7.63
CA CYS A 46 -12.31 17.14 -7.92
C CYS A 46 -12.90 17.24 -9.35
N GLU A 47 -13.88 18.13 -9.53
CA GLU A 47 -14.56 18.33 -10.83
C GLU A 47 -13.61 18.62 -11.99
N PHE A 48 -12.52 19.32 -11.71
CA PHE A 48 -11.48 19.60 -12.71
C PHE A 48 -10.80 18.31 -13.19
N CYS A 49 -10.30 17.49 -12.27
CA CYS A 49 -9.65 16.23 -12.64
C CYS A 49 -10.62 15.23 -13.25
N SER A 50 -11.88 15.19 -12.79
CA SER A 50 -12.91 14.35 -13.39
C SER A 50 -13.17 14.75 -14.85
N TYR A 51 -13.17 16.05 -15.15
CA TYR A 51 -13.31 16.55 -16.51
C TYR A 51 -12.07 16.25 -17.36
N ILE A 52 -10.85 16.43 -16.84
CA ILE A 52 -9.60 16.04 -17.51
C ILE A 52 -9.61 14.54 -17.84
N ARG A 53 -10.00 13.70 -16.92
CA ARG A 53 -10.04 12.23 -17.12
C ARG A 53 -11.24 11.75 -17.95
N SER A 54 -12.09 12.62 -18.46
CA SER A 54 -13.10 12.24 -19.45
C SER A 54 -12.52 12.00 -20.85
N ASN A 55 -11.27 12.41 -21.09
CA ASN A 55 -10.55 12.21 -22.34
C ASN A 55 -9.44 11.15 -22.17
N GLU A 56 -9.41 10.13 -23.05
CA GLU A 56 -8.48 9.02 -22.98
C GLU A 56 -6.99 9.44 -23.15
N GLU A 57 -6.73 10.45 -23.97
CA GLU A 57 -5.36 10.95 -24.16
C GLU A 57 -4.87 11.69 -22.90
N ALA A 58 -5.74 12.45 -22.28
CA ALA A 58 -5.45 13.13 -21.03
C ALA A 58 -5.24 12.14 -19.87
N ILE A 59 -5.97 11.00 -19.82
CA ILE A 59 -5.71 9.92 -18.87
C ILE A 59 -4.29 9.40 -19.05
N LYS A 60 -3.83 9.14 -20.27
CA LYS A 60 -2.46 8.70 -20.55
C LYS A 60 -1.42 9.71 -20.08
N LYS A 61 -1.69 11.02 -20.23
CA LYS A 61 -0.82 12.08 -19.69
C LYS A 61 -0.82 12.10 -18.15
N CYS A 62 -1.94 11.82 -17.48
CA CYS A 62 -2.00 11.63 -16.02
C CYS A 62 -1.12 10.45 -15.59
N GLU A 63 -1.30 9.28 -16.21
CA GLU A 63 -0.52 8.07 -15.93
C GLU A 63 0.99 8.28 -16.14
N GLN A 64 1.38 8.99 -17.20
CA GLN A 64 2.79 9.36 -17.43
C GLN A 64 3.36 10.26 -16.33
N SER A 65 2.57 11.25 -15.87
CA SER A 65 2.96 12.13 -14.77
C SER A 65 3.15 11.33 -13.48
N TYR A 66 2.25 10.43 -13.19
CA TYR A 66 2.29 9.54 -12.01
C TYR A 66 3.46 8.56 -12.08
N ARG A 67 3.69 7.95 -13.23
CA ARG A 67 4.83 7.05 -13.44
C ARG A 67 6.17 7.74 -13.14
N LYS A 68 6.38 8.94 -13.68
CA LYS A 68 7.60 9.73 -13.42
C LYS A 68 7.74 10.05 -11.93
N ALA A 69 6.66 10.52 -11.30
CA ALA A 69 6.67 10.84 -9.89
C ALA A 69 6.92 9.61 -9.00
N CYS A 70 6.36 8.46 -9.37
CA CYS A 70 6.58 7.19 -8.69
C CYS A 70 8.05 6.73 -8.78
N GLN A 71 8.67 6.87 -9.93
CA GLN A 71 10.10 6.57 -10.13
C GLN A 71 10.99 7.45 -9.27
N GLU A 72 10.73 8.76 -9.23
CA GLU A 72 11.52 9.69 -8.42
C GLU A 72 11.29 9.45 -6.90
N ALA A 73 10.05 9.25 -6.47
CA ALA A 73 9.75 8.92 -5.08
C ALA A 73 10.46 7.63 -4.63
N PHE A 74 10.46 6.59 -5.45
CA PHE A 74 11.19 5.36 -5.18
C PHE A 74 12.71 5.56 -5.15
N ARG A 75 13.26 6.32 -6.10
CA ARG A 75 14.69 6.62 -6.19
C ARG A 75 15.21 7.28 -4.92
N TRP A 76 14.46 8.24 -4.39
CA TRP A 76 14.83 9.00 -3.20
C TRP A 76 14.33 8.36 -1.89
N LYS A 77 13.48 7.33 -1.99
CA LYS A 77 12.82 6.64 -0.85
C LYS A 77 12.07 7.61 0.08
N THR A 78 11.50 8.65 -0.50
CA THR A 78 10.78 9.70 0.22
C THR A 78 9.65 10.25 -0.65
N THR A 79 8.87 11.15 -0.08
CA THR A 79 7.83 11.86 -0.82
C THR A 79 8.43 12.71 -1.93
N TYR A 80 7.83 12.67 -3.11
CA TYR A 80 8.21 13.47 -4.26
C TYR A 80 7.05 14.37 -4.68
N PHE A 81 7.25 15.70 -4.60
CA PHE A 81 6.29 16.70 -5.05
C PHE A 81 6.48 16.97 -6.53
N PHE A 82 5.37 17.11 -7.26
CA PHE A 82 5.39 17.39 -8.70
C PHE A 82 4.17 18.17 -9.14
N ARG A 83 4.26 18.80 -10.30
CA ARG A 83 3.10 19.31 -11.02
C ARG A 83 2.70 18.29 -12.07
N CYS A 84 1.41 17.90 -12.10
CA CYS A 84 0.90 17.02 -13.15
C CYS A 84 0.83 17.76 -14.50
N HIS A 85 0.53 17.06 -15.58
CA HIS A 85 0.42 17.67 -16.92
C HIS A 85 -0.63 18.78 -17.02
N ALA A 86 -1.64 18.79 -16.15
CA ALA A 86 -2.66 19.84 -16.06
C ALA A 86 -2.32 20.93 -15.02
N GLY A 87 -1.07 20.98 -14.53
CA GLY A 87 -0.54 22.05 -13.69
C GLY A 87 -0.82 21.93 -12.19
N LEU A 88 -1.63 20.95 -11.74
CA LEU A 88 -1.94 20.80 -10.32
C LEU A 88 -0.75 20.27 -9.53
N VAL A 89 -0.65 20.73 -8.27
CA VAL A 89 0.35 20.24 -7.32
C VAL A 89 -0.14 18.93 -6.72
N MET A 90 0.73 17.96 -6.78
CA MET A 90 0.53 16.61 -6.27
C MET A 90 1.82 16.10 -5.64
N TRP A 91 1.72 15.03 -4.88
CA TRP A 91 2.89 14.32 -4.38
C TRP A 91 2.69 12.80 -4.44
N SER A 92 3.80 12.13 -4.56
CA SER A 92 3.91 10.69 -4.65
C SER A 92 4.63 10.14 -3.43
N VAL A 93 4.03 9.16 -2.73
CA VAL A 93 4.66 8.43 -1.64
C VAL A 93 4.92 7.00 -2.11
N PRO A 94 6.18 6.52 -2.10
CA PRO A 94 6.51 5.22 -2.65
C PRO A 94 6.03 4.08 -1.75
N ILE A 95 5.50 3.03 -2.37
CA ILE A 95 5.18 1.76 -1.70
C ILE A 95 6.35 0.81 -1.97
N ILE A 96 7.15 0.55 -0.94
CA ILE A 96 8.37 -0.26 -1.05
C ILE A 96 8.20 -1.54 -0.25
N ALA A 97 8.29 -2.69 -0.92
CA ALA A 97 8.33 -4.01 -0.29
C ALA A 97 9.59 -4.75 -0.75
N ASP A 98 10.31 -5.38 0.18
CA ASP A 98 11.53 -6.15 -0.10
C ASP A 98 12.54 -5.37 -0.98
N ASN A 99 12.66 -4.06 -0.73
CA ASN A 99 13.49 -3.12 -1.48
C ASN A 99 13.10 -2.96 -2.96
N GLN A 100 11.89 -3.39 -3.35
CA GLN A 100 11.33 -3.25 -4.68
C GLN A 100 10.23 -2.18 -4.70
N ASN A 101 10.11 -1.49 -5.82
CA ASN A 101 9.02 -0.56 -6.07
C ASN A 101 7.75 -1.34 -6.43
N ILE A 102 6.74 -1.30 -5.56
CA ILE A 102 5.44 -1.94 -5.82
C ILE A 102 4.48 -0.96 -6.50
N GLY A 103 4.66 0.33 -6.27
CA GLY A 103 3.83 1.41 -6.77
C GLY A 103 3.95 2.63 -5.88
N CYS A 104 2.98 3.51 -5.94
CA CYS A 104 2.93 4.72 -5.13
C CYS A 104 1.51 5.04 -4.67
N ILE A 105 1.44 5.81 -3.61
CA ILE A 105 0.24 6.57 -3.28
C ILE A 105 0.41 7.97 -3.85
N ILE A 106 -0.53 8.39 -4.70
CA ILE A 106 -0.62 9.73 -5.25
C ILE A 106 -1.66 10.50 -4.44
N CYS A 107 -1.30 11.70 -4.03
CA CYS A 107 -2.18 12.58 -3.26
C CYS A 107 -2.05 14.02 -3.75
N GLY A 108 -3.08 14.84 -3.55
CA GLY A 108 -3.07 16.26 -3.91
C GLY A 108 -4.29 16.69 -4.68
N GLN A 109 -4.14 17.06 -5.96
CA GLN A 109 -5.12 17.75 -6.81
C GLN A 109 -5.41 19.17 -6.31
N VAL A 110 -4.38 19.89 -5.91
CA VAL A 110 -4.50 21.20 -5.26
C VAL A 110 -3.73 22.27 -6.00
N LEU A 111 -4.06 23.52 -5.69
CA LEU A 111 -3.27 24.71 -6.05
C LEU A 111 -2.60 25.30 -4.81
N LEU A 112 -1.36 25.82 -4.96
CA LEU A 112 -0.68 26.57 -3.90
C LEU A 112 -1.00 28.05 -3.98
N TRP A 113 -1.46 28.53 -5.12
CA TRP A 113 -1.90 29.92 -5.40
C TRP A 113 -3.03 29.93 -6.41
N LYS A 114 -3.70 31.06 -6.53
CA LYS A 114 -4.80 31.21 -7.49
C LYS A 114 -4.31 30.97 -8.92
N ALA A 115 -5.12 30.29 -9.71
CA ALA A 115 -4.89 30.18 -11.14
C ALA A 115 -4.95 31.58 -11.78
N ASP A 116 -3.80 32.11 -12.13
CA ASP A 116 -3.61 33.37 -12.82
C ASP A 116 -3.60 33.17 -14.35
N GLU A 117 -3.43 34.27 -15.09
CA GLU A 117 -3.38 34.21 -16.55
C GLU A 117 -2.25 33.32 -17.07
N PHE A 118 -1.09 33.35 -16.42
CA PHE A 118 0.05 32.52 -16.80
C PHE A 118 -0.26 31.03 -16.62
N PHE A 119 -0.88 30.65 -15.49
CA PHE A 119 -1.33 29.28 -15.27
C PHE A 119 -2.36 28.84 -16.32
N LEU A 120 -3.30 29.71 -16.68
CA LEU A 120 -4.32 29.41 -17.69
C LEU A 120 -3.73 29.25 -19.08
N ASP A 121 -2.70 30.02 -19.44
CA ASP A 121 -1.99 29.87 -20.71
C ASP A 121 -1.21 28.54 -20.76
N GLU A 122 -0.49 28.17 -19.68
CA GLU A 122 0.15 26.85 -19.56
C GLU A 122 -0.87 25.70 -19.67
N LEU A 123 -2.02 25.85 -19.00
CA LEU A 123 -3.09 24.87 -19.04
C LEU A 123 -3.62 24.69 -20.47
N LYS A 124 -3.84 25.78 -21.18
CA LYS A 124 -4.29 25.78 -22.57
C LYS A 124 -3.30 25.08 -23.49
N GLU A 125 -2.02 25.37 -23.35
CA GLU A 125 -0.95 24.69 -24.11
C GLU A 125 -0.86 23.20 -23.79
N SER A 126 -0.94 22.82 -22.52
CA SER A 126 -0.80 21.41 -22.07
C SER A 126 -1.99 20.53 -22.44
N THR A 127 -3.19 21.13 -22.47
CA THR A 127 -4.44 20.45 -22.80
C THR A 127 -4.76 20.50 -24.30
N GLN A 128 -4.12 21.41 -25.05
CA GLN A 128 -4.36 21.65 -26.46
C GLN A 128 -5.89 21.77 -26.77
N ASP A 129 -6.33 21.33 -27.91
CA ASP A 129 -7.75 21.37 -28.30
C ASP A 129 -8.58 20.19 -27.76
N MET A 130 -8.09 19.50 -26.72
CA MET A 130 -8.78 18.34 -26.15
C MET A 130 -10.03 18.72 -25.33
N PHE A 131 -10.10 19.97 -24.87
CA PHE A 131 -11.14 20.41 -23.95
C PHE A 131 -11.64 21.81 -24.31
N ASP A 132 -12.89 22.09 -23.94
CA ASP A 132 -13.40 23.44 -23.93
C ASP A 132 -12.69 24.27 -22.86
N PHE A 133 -11.99 25.32 -23.30
CA PHE A 133 -11.13 26.13 -22.43
C PHE A 133 -11.94 26.94 -21.41
N GLU A 134 -13.17 27.38 -21.75
CA GLU A 134 -14.03 28.10 -20.82
C GLU A 134 -14.40 27.18 -19.64
N ILE A 135 -14.85 25.96 -19.96
CA ILE A 135 -15.25 24.97 -18.95
C ILE A 135 -14.07 24.59 -18.05
N ILE A 136 -12.88 24.33 -18.63
CA ILE A 136 -11.71 23.94 -17.85
C ILE A 136 -11.21 25.08 -16.96
N SER A 137 -11.26 26.33 -17.45
CA SER A 137 -10.90 27.56 -16.71
C SER A 137 -11.82 27.78 -15.51
N GLU A 138 -13.12 27.57 -15.67
CA GLU A 138 -14.08 27.67 -14.56
C GLU A 138 -13.83 26.60 -13.50
N LYS A 139 -13.57 25.36 -13.93
CA LYS A 139 -13.33 24.25 -13.00
C LYS A 139 -12.03 24.41 -12.21
N VAL A 140 -10.96 24.89 -12.83
CA VAL A 140 -9.67 25.11 -12.13
C VAL A 140 -9.77 26.25 -11.10
N LYS A 141 -10.56 27.28 -11.37
CA LYS A 141 -10.79 28.39 -10.44
C LYS A 141 -11.55 28.00 -9.17
N LYS A 142 -12.28 26.86 -9.20
CA LYS A 142 -12.99 26.29 -8.04
C LYS A 142 -12.13 25.39 -7.17
N LEU A 143 -10.89 25.09 -7.60
CA LEU A 143 -10.00 24.24 -6.82
C LEU A 143 -9.57 24.89 -5.51
N GLU A 144 -9.43 24.06 -4.50
CA GLU A 144 -8.96 24.51 -3.19
C GLU A 144 -7.50 24.96 -3.27
N ILE A 145 -7.22 26.11 -2.66
CA ILE A 145 -5.86 26.64 -2.48
C ILE A 145 -5.38 26.21 -1.12
N ILE A 146 -4.31 25.46 -1.09
CA ILE A 146 -3.75 24.89 0.13
C ILE A 146 -2.34 25.43 0.34
N SER A 147 -1.98 25.78 1.59
CA SER A 147 -0.63 26.25 1.88
C SER A 147 0.41 25.13 1.66
N ALA A 148 1.61 25.52 1.24
CA ALA A 148 2.72 24.60 1.08
C ALA A 148 3.03 23.83 2.38
N GLU A 149 2.90 24.48 3.53
CA GLU A 149 3.08 23.88 4.86
C GLU A 149 2.06 22.75 5.12
N LYS A 150 0.77 22.98 4.80
CA LYS A 150 -0.26 21.93 4.93
C LYS A 150 0.02 20.76 4.00
N CYS A 151 0.43 21.04 2.75
CA CYS A 151 0.80 19.98 1.79
C CYS A 151 1.99 19.16 2.31
N GLN A 152 3.03 19.82 2.82
CA GLN A 152 4.20 19.13 3.35
C GLN A 152 3.87 18.29 4.57
N SER A 153 3.12 18.82 5.52
CA SER A 153 2.69 18.09 6.72
C SER A 153 1.86 16.86 6.37
N ALA A 154 0.92 16.99 5.42
CA ALA A 154 0.12 15.87 4.94
C ALA A 154 0.98 14.81 4.24
N ALA A 155 1.96 15.24 3.45
CA ALA A 155 2.87 14.34 2.72
C ALA A 155 3.80 13.56 3.66
N GLU A 156 4.34 14.22 4.68
CA GLU A 156 5.17 13.59 5.71
C GLU A 156 4.36 12.58 6.55
N MET A 157 3.16 12.96 6.97
CA MET A 157 2.26 12.06 7.69
C MET A 157 1.93 10.82 6.84
N LEU A 158 1.61 10.99 5.56
CA LEU A 158 1.32 9.90 4.65
C LEU A 158 2.54 8.96 4.48
N LEU A 159 3.74 9.52 4.32
CA LEU A 159 4.98 8.75 4.22
C LEU A 159 5.23 7.89 5.47
N LEU A 160 5.05 8.46 6.66
CA LEU A 160 5.21 7.73 7.92
C LEU A 160 4.23 6.57 8.03
N VAL A 161 2.97 6.80 7.69
CA VAL A 161 1.93 5.78 7.77
C VAL A 161 2.14 4.68 6.74
N VAL A 162 2.49 5.01 5.50
CA VAL A 162 2.81 4.02 4.45
C VAL A 162 4.01 3.17 4.86
N ASN A 163 5.08 3.79 5.35
CA ASN A 163 6.25 3.06 5.83
C ASN A 163 5.93 2.13 7.02
N TYR A 164 5.07 2.58 7.94
CA TYR A 164 4.61 1.73 9.04
C TYR A 164 3.83 0.50 8.55
N LEU A 165 2.90 0.71 7.62
CA LEU A 165 2.10 -0.38 7.04
C LEU A 165 2.99 -1.38 6.32
N MET A 166 3.94 -0.92 5.52
CA MET A 166 4.83 -1.82 4.77
C MET A 166 5.70 -2.66 5.70
N ARG A 167 6.18 -2.09 6.81
CA ARG A 167 6.94 -2.84 7.82
C ARG A 167 6.07 -3.87 8.56
N THR A 168 4.86 -3.49 8.92
CA THR A 168 3.92 -4.36 9.65
C THR A 168 3.43 -5.51 8.77
N ASN A 169 3.08 -5.23 7.52
CA ASN A 169 2.65 -6.26 6.57
C ASN A 169 3.77 -7.25 6.24
N ASN A 170 5.00 -6.79 6.09
CA ASN A 170 6.15 -7.70 5.91
C ASN A 170 6.30 -8.67 7.08
N ASN A 171 6.13 -8.22 8.32
CA ASN A 171 6.22 -9.09 9.48
C ASN A 171 5.05 -10.09 9.55
N ILE A 172 3.82 -9.63 9.32
CA ILE A 172 2.62 -10.50 9.30
C ILE A 172 2.70 -11.51 8.14
N PHE A 173 3.13 -11.07 6.96
CA PHE A 173 3.28 -11.94 5.79
C PHE A 173 4.39 -12.98 6.00
N LEU A 174 5.53 -12.58 6.56
CA LEU A 174 6.61 -13.51 6.92
C LEU A 174 6.14 -14.53 7.97
N GLU A 175 5.39 -14.10 8.98
CA GLU A 175 4.79 -15.01 9.96
C GLU A 175 3.76 -15.95 9.35
N GLN A 176 2.90 -15.47 8.47
CA GLN A 176 1.91 -16.31 7.77
C GLN A 176 2.58 -17.30 6.83
N ARG A 177 3.59 -16.86 6.07
CA ARG A 177 4.39 -17.73 5.19
C ARG A 177 5.14 -18.79 5.98
N ASN A 178 5.73 -18.41 7.10
CA ASN A 178 6.39 -19.35 8.00
C ASN A 178 5.40 -20.34 8.61
N ARG A 179 4.22 -19.91 9.07
CA ARG A 179 3.18 -20.80 9.57
C ARG A 179 2.69 -21.77 8.48
N GLN A 180 2.52 -21.31 7.25
CA GLN A 180 2.08 -22.15 6.14
C GLN A 180 3.17 -23.13 5.70
N TYR A 181 4.43 -22.71 5.69
CA TYR A 181 5.58 -23.57 5.46
C TYR A 181 5.67 -24.69 6.51
N TRP A 182 5.62 -24.33 7.79
CA TRP A 182 5.64 -25.31 8.88
C TRP A 182 4.44 -26.24 8.85
N ARG A 183 3.24 -25.73 8.57
CA ARG A 183 2.04 -26.55 8.41
C ARG A 183 2.21 -27.58 7.29
N ASN A 184 2.73 -27.17 6.14
CA ASN A 184 2.96 -28.07 5.01
C ASN A 184 4.05 -29.12 5.32
N GLN A 185 5.10 -28.76 6.04
CA GLN A 185 6.12 -29.69 6.50
C GLN A 185 5.54 -30.72 7.47
N ILE A 186 4.76 -30.30 8.44
CA ILE A 186 4.09 -31.19 9.40
C ILE A 186 3.12 -32.13 8.67
N VAL A 187 2.31 -31.63 7.76
CA VAL A 187 1.39 -32.49 6.96
C VAL A 187 2.17 -33.51 6.16
N LYS A 188 3.25 -33.12 5.49
CA LYS A 188 4.11 -34.01 4.71
C LYS A 188 4.74 -35.08 5.59
N GLU A 189 5.24 -34.71 6.76
CA GLU A 189 5.84 -35.63 7.71
C GLU A 189 4.81 -36.61 8.29
N ILE A 190 3.57 -36.15 8.57
CA ILE A 190 2.46 -37.00 8.98
C ILE A 190 2.08 -37.99 7.88
N GLU A 191 2.03 -37.54 6.60
CA GLU A 191 1.73 -38.43 5.47
C GLU A 191 2.82 -39.48 5.22
N GLU A 192 4.10 -39.10 5.34
CA GLU A 192 5.23 -40.02 5.21
C GLU A 192 5.23 -41.07 6.33
N ARG A 193 4.92 -40.66 7.56
CA ARG A 193 4.78 -41.59 8.69
C ARG A 193 3.58 -42.51 8.57
N LYS A 194 2.44 -42.01 8.07
CA LYS A 194 1.28 -42.86 7.75
C LYS A 194 1.56 -43.91 6.69
N LYS A 195 2.46 -43.61 5.73
CA LYS A 195 2.89 -44.58 4.69
C LYS A 195 3.88 -45.62 5.23
N GLY A 196 4.67 -45.25 6.28
CA GLY A 196 5.69 -46.13 6.88
C GLY A 196 5.23 -46.98 8.06
N ASN A 197 4.08 -46.69 8.66
CA ASN A 197 3.65 -47.33 9.92
C ASN A 197 2.18 -47.74 9.86
N LYS A 198 1.90 -48.95 9.36
CA LYS A 198 0.54 -49.50 9.35
C LYS A 198 0.02 -50.02 10.68
N ASP A 199 0.83 -50.01 11.77
CA ASP A 199 0.49 -50.69 13.03
C ASP A 199 0.71 -49.91 14.34
N LYS A 200 0.88 -48.58 14.30
CA LYS A 200 0.89 -47.77 15.54
C LYS A 200 -0.16 -46.68 15.49
N THR A 201 -1.17 -46.81 16.32
CA THR A 201 -2.14 -45.71 16.59
C THR A 201 -1.41 -44.56 17.27
N PHE A 202 -1.29 -43.44 16.56
CA PHE A 202 -0.71 -42.22 17.13
C PHE A 202 -1.68 -41.61 18.16
N ASP A 203 -1.21 -41.45 19.40
CA ASP A 203 -2.01 -40.83 20.46
C ASP A 203 -1.98 -39.29 20.35
N TYR A 204 -2.94 -38.77 19.59
CA TYR A 204 -3.13 -37.34 19.38
C TYR A 204 -3.38 -36.56 20.68
N ASP A 205 -4.02 -37.19 21.67
CA ASP A 205 -4.37 -36.53 22.95
C ASP A 205 -3.12 -36.24 23.78
N THR A 206 -2.20 -37.19 23.84
CA THR A 206 -0.92 -37.03 24.52
C THR A 206 -0.04 -36.01 23.80
N TYR A 207 -0.03 -36.01 22.47
CA TYR A 207 0.73 -35.02 21.69
C TYR A 207 0.23 -33.61 21.94
N PHE A 208 -1.07 -33.34 21.84
CA PHE A 208 -1.63 -32.01 22.10
C PHE A 208 -1.46 -31.53 23.54
N LYS A 209 -1.47 -32.41 24.53
CA LYS A 209 -1.16 -32.06 25.90
C LYS A 209 0.29 -31.61 26.07
N ARG A 210 1.23 -32.27 25.39
CA ARG A 210 2.65 -31.91 25.39
C ARG A 210 2.89 -30.59 24.69
N GLU A 211 2.26 -30.36 23.53
CA GLU A 211 2.35 -29.10 22.80
C GLU A 211 1.85 -27.91 23.63
N ARG A 212 0.69 -28.03 24.29
CA ARG A 212 0.17 -26.97 25.18
C ARG A 212 1.12 -26.65 26.32
N LYS A 213 1.77 -27.67 26.87
CA LYS A 213 2.73 -27.48 27.96
C LYS A 213 4.01 -26.77 27.49
N LEU A 214 4.50 -27.07 26.29
CA LEU A 214 5.60 -26.34 25.68
C LEU A 214 5.21 -24.86 25.44
N LEU A 215 4.06 -24.60 24.85
CA LEU A 215 3.58 -23.24 24.63
C LEU A 215 3.43 -22.44 25.93
N GLN A 216 3.06 -23.10 27.04
CA GLN A 216 3.04 -22.49 28.36
C GLN A 216 4.44 -22.10 28.83
N TYR A 217 5.45 -22.95 28.66
CA TYR A 217 6.83 -22.63 29.02
C TYR A 217 7.40 -21.49 28.18
N ILE A 218 7.06 -21.45 26.90
CA ILE A 218 7.44 -20.35 25.99
C ILE A 218 6.81 -19.03 26.44
N ARG A 219 5.51 -19.03 26.78
CA ARG A 219 4.81 -17.83 27.26
C ARG A 219 5.39 -17.26 28.55
N VAL A 220 5.85 -18.13 29.44
CA VAL A 220 6.46 -17.74 30.72
C VAL A 220 7.95 -17.38 30.55
N GLY A 221 8.55 -17.61 29.36
CA GLY A 221 9.96 -17.32 29.09
C GLY A 221 10.95 -18.20 29.83
N ASN A 222 10.51 -19.40 30.28
CA ASN A 222 11.35 -20.33 31.07
C ASN A 222 12.21 -21.19 30.13
N LYS A 223 13.41 -20.69 29.79
CA LYS A 223 14.33 -21.32 28.85
C LYS A 223 14.76 -22.72 29.26
N ASP A 224 15.04 -22.94 30.52
CA ASP A 224 15.52 -24.24 31.03
C ASP A 224 14.46 -25.33 30.83
N LYS A 225 13.21 -25.03 31.20
CA LYS A 225 12.12 -25.98 31.00
C LYS A 225 11.76 -26.19 29.52
N ILE A 226 12.01 -25.23 28.65
CA ILE A 226 11.83 -25.39 27.19
C ILE A 226 12.86 -26.41 26.68
N ILE A 227 14.13 -26.25 27.03
CA ILE A 227 15.23 -27.12 26.59
C ILE A 227 15.02 -28.56 27.10
N ASP A 228 14.65 -28.73 28.36
CA ASP A 228 14.40 -30.03 28.96
C ASP A 228 13.18 -30.74 28.39
N PHE A 229 12.18 -29.97 27.93
CA PHE A 229 10.92 -30.52 27.45
C PHE A 229 10.92 -30.80 25.93
N LEU A 230 11.81 -30.18 25.17
CA LEU A 230 11.94 -30.40 23.71
C LEU A 230 12.16 -31.87 23.32
N PRO A 231 13.07 -32.62 23.97
CA PRO A 231 13.25 -34.04 23.64
C PRO A 231 12.00 -34.87 23.90
N ILE A 232 11.22 -34.56 24.93
CA ILE A 232 10.05 -35.32 25.37
C ILE A 232 8.90 -35.23 24.35
N ILE A 233 8.83 -34.15 23.57
CA ILE A 233 7.83 -33.98 22.50
C ILE A 233 8.04 -34.97 21.37
N PHE A 234 9.29 -35.40 21.15
CA PHE A 234 9.70 -36.22 20.00
C PHE A 234 9.98 -37.69 20.35
N THR A 235 9.87 -38.10 21.62
CA THR A 235 10.28 -39.44 22.07
C THR A 235 9.32 -40.60 21.82
N ASP A 236 8.08 -40.33 21.37
CA ASP A 236 7.09 -41.40 21.12
C ASP A 236 6.46 -41.27 19.70
N ILE A 237 7.28 -40.86 18.75
CA ILE A 237 6.85 -40.71 17.37
C ILE A 237 7.49 -41.80 16.50
#